data_3388484c1d920278159a32989fd1195e
#
_entry.id   3388484c1d920278159a32989fd1195e
#
_cell.length_a   1.000
_cell.length_b   1.000
_cell.length_c   1.000
_cell.angle_alpha   90.00
_cell.angle_beta   90.00
_cell.angle_gamma   90.00
#
_symmetry.space_group_name_H-M   'P 1'
#
loop_
_entity.id
_entity.type
_entity.pdbx_description
1 polymer ?
#
loop_
_entity_poly.entity_id
_entity_poly.type
_entity_poly.pdbx_seq_one_letter_code
_entity_poly.pdbx_strand_id
1 'polypeptide(L)'
;MVNSFRFWLTTSAVFLIALPDTGQACSLAQVSLYEQFSKHSRVFLGTVRERIKEPVPGQGVYTIFVDEAFKGLPDKGKGSGEIEVTLSESEQCGLGRPQKNSRILIFMNEGDVVNTTSHSRLIWLEAVQKEANLNPVMDDLVTLRRMLFPKNQQGIVPDEDTALHQALKVLIPVFGRAEVSKQMPFKITYLANRPNSDDRVWRIKGTPDCPNKKTEHCRNASYGADVNRWSGHVVRVFKGD
;
A
#
# COMPACT_ATOMS: atom_id res chain seq x y z
N MET A 1 27.04 73.42 -41.60
CA MET A 1 25.81 72.65 -41.50
C MET A 1 26.20 71.16 -41.53
N VAL A 2 26.17 70.53 -40.35
CA VAL A 2 26.58 69.12 -40.22
C VAL A 2 25.38 68.39 -39.69
N ASN A 3 24.81 67.49 -40.52
CA ASN A 3 23.69 66.64 -40.15
C ASN A 3 24.23 65.33 -39.53
N SER A 4 23.92 65.16 -38.23
CA SER A 4 24.21 63.94 -37.48
C SER A 4 23.05 62.97 -37.66
N PHE A 5 23.27 61.88 -38.37
CA PHE A 5 22.39 60.73 -38.43
C PHE A 5 22.61 59.84 -37.22
N ARG A 6 21.63 59.75 -36.32
CA ARG A 6 21.61 58.78 -35.22
C ARG A 6 21.00 57.47 -35.68
N PHE A 7 21.82 56.44 -35.77
CA PHE A 7 21.39 55.05 -35.98
C PHE A 7 20.84 54.50 -34.64
N TRP A 8 19.57 54.14 -34.65
CA TRP A 8 18.98 53.38 -33.56
C TRP A 8 19.13 51.89 -33.88
N LEU A 9 19.98 51.19 -33.10
CA LEU A 9 20.08 49.73 -33.09
C LEU A 9 19.01 49.19 -32.16
N THR A 10 17.93 48.65 -32.69
CA THR A 10 16.94 47.88 -31.97
C THR A 10 17.44 46.46 -31.73
N THR A 11 17.88 46.21 -30.53
CA THR A 11 18.29 44.86 -30.08
C THR A 11 17.01 44.06 -29.80
N SER A 12 16.62 43.19 -30.72
CA SER A 12 15.53 42.21 -30.51
C SER A 12 16.03 41.12 -29.55
N ALA A 13 15.65 41.21 -28.29
CA ALA A 13 15.84 40.12 -27.35
C ALA A 13 14.89 38.96 -27.69
N VAL A 14 15.44 37.89 -28.26
CA VAL A 14 14.73 36.63 -28.44
C VAL A 14 14.59 35.97 -27.07
N PHE A 15 13.41 36.08 -26.48
CA PHE A 15 13.05 35.30 -25.27
C PHE A 15 12.83 33.85 -25.70
N LEU A 16 13.84 33.00 -25.51
CA LEU A 16 13.69 31.55 -25.54
C LEU A 16 12.81 31.19 -24.30
N ILE A 17 11.51 31.05 -24.51
CA ILE A 17 10.62 30.42 -23.55
C ILE A 17 10.98 28.95 -23.54
N ALA A 18 11.78 28.53 -22.56
CA ALA A 18 11.94 27.12 -22.24
C ALA A 18 10.55 26.63 -21.79
N LEU A 19 9.85 25.96 -22.68
CA LEU A 19 8.63 25.23 -22.34
C LEU A 19 9.05 24.20 -21.27
N PRO A 20 8.41 24.21 -20.09
CA PRO A 20 8.67 23.16 -19.13
C PRO A 20 8.32 21.84 -19.83
N ASP A 21 9.27 20.93 -19.82
CA ASP A 21 9.04 19.55 -20.21
C ASP A 21 7.82 19.09 -19.41
N THR A 22 6.67 19.00 -20.07
CA THR A 22 5.46 18.46 -19.46
C THR A 22 5.73 16.99 -19.26
N GLY A 23 6.34 16.66 -18.09
CA GLY A 23 6.51 15.30 -17.65
C GLY A 23 5.16 14.62 -17.85
N GLN A 24 5.12 13.62 -18.72
CA GLN A 24 3.93 12.80 -18.90
C GLN A 24 3.64 12.13 -17.57
N ALA A 25 2.80 12.79 -16.77
CA ALA A 25 2.25 12.16 -15.58
C ALA A 25 1.56 10.88 -16.06
N CYS A 26 1.96 9.73 -15.50
CA CYS A 26 1.29 8.48 -15.78
C CYS A 26 -0.16 8.64 -15.37
N SER A 27 -1.00 9.00 -16.31
CA SER A 27 -2.43 9.08 -16.12
C SER A 27 -2.94 7.68 -15.85
N LEU A 28 -3.06 7.34 -14.57
CA LEU A 28 -3.88 6.23 -14.15
C LEU A 28 -5.31 6.60 -14.54
N ALA A 29 -5.77 6.09 -15.69
CA ALA A 29 -7.20 6.06 -15.93
C ALA A 29 -7.83 5.46 -14.66
N GLN A 30 -8.85 6.12 -14.12
CA GLN A 30 -9.56 5.64 -12.92
C GLN A 30 -10.37 4.38 -13.28
N VAL A 31 -9.65 3.30 -13.57
CA VAL A 31 -10.25 2.00 -13.85
C VAL A 31 -10.56 1.35 -12.51
N SER A 32 -11.78 0.88 -12.35
CA SER A 32 -12.19 0.26 -11.09
C SER A 32 -11.37 -1.01 -10.81
N LEU A 33 -11.18 -1.33 -9.52
CA LEU A 33 -10.50 -2.56 -9.10
C LEU A 33 -11.15 -3.81 -9.71
N TYR A 34 -12.49 -3.82 -9.81
CA TYR A 34 -13.25 -4.91 -10.44
C TYR A 34 -12.88 -5.09 -11.92
N GLU A 35 -12.78 -3.99 -12.66
CA GLU A 35 -12.40 -4.02 -14.07
C GLU A 35 -10.95 -4.50 -14.23
N GLN A 36 -10.03 -4.05 -13.40
CA GLN A 36 -8.66 -4.54 -13.39
C GLN A 36 -8.59 -6.02 -13.06
N PHE A 37 -9.34 -6.46 -12.05
CA PHE A 37 -9.42 -7.87 -11.69
C PHE A 37 -9.97 -8.74 -12.84
N SER A 38 -10.95 -8.23 -13.60
CA SER A 38 -11.51 -8.96 -14.74
C SER A 38 -10.55 -9.06 -15.92
N LYS A 39 -9.80 -7.99 -16.22
CA LYS A 39 -8.89 -7.88 -17.37
C LYS A 39 -7.61 -8.72 -17.24
N HIS A 40 -7.10 -8.93 -16.02
CA HIS A 40 -5.86 -9.64 -15.82
C HIS A 40 -6.11 -11.13 -15.57
N SER A 41 -5.24 -11.96 -16.13
CA SER A 41 -5.31 -13.43 -15.96
C SER A 41 -4.76 -13.90 -14.61
N ARG A 42 -3.87 -13.12 -14.01
CA ARG A 42 -3.22 -13.42 -12.73
C ARG A 42 -3.32 -12.22 -11.79
N VAL A 43 -3.81 -12.43 -10.58
CA VAL A 43 -3.86 -11.43 -9.51
C VAL A 43 -3.44 -12.08 -8.20
N PHE A 44 -2.42 -11.52 -7.54
CA PHE A 44 -1.88 -12.09 -6.32
C PHE A 44 -1.14 -11.05 -5.48
N LEU A 45 -1.05 -11.33 -4.19
CA LEU A 45 -0.14 -10.69 -3.25
C LEU A 45 1.10 -11.54 -3.13
N GLY A 46 2.27 -10.94 -3.19
CA GLY A 46 3.53 -11.66 -3.04
C GLY A 46 4.60 -10.86 -2.32
N THR A 47 5.63 -11.58 -1.88
CA THR A 47 6.82 -11.03 -1.22
C THR A 47 8.02 -11.15 -2.16
N VAL A 48 8.70 -10.05 -2.41
CA VAL A 48 9.92 -10.00 -3.23
C VAL A 48 11.04 -10.75 -2.52
N ARG A 49 11.60 -11.76 -3.17
CA ARG A 49 12.73 -12.55 -2.66
C ARG A 49 14.06 -12.00 -3.11
N GLU A 50 14.23 -11.89 -4.41
CA GLU A 50 15.46 -11.39 -5.02
C GLU A 50 15.22 -10.80 -6.40
N ARG A 51 16.15 -9.96 -6.83
CA ARG A 51 16.27 -9.49 -8.21
C ARG A 51 17.25 -10.39 -8.95
N ILE A 52 16.79 -11.07 -9.99
CA ILE A 52 17.59 -12.05 -10.73
C ILE A 52 18.46 -11.36 -11.78
N LYS A 53 17.87 -10.51 -12.62
CA LYS A 53 18.55 -9.88 -13.76
C LYS A 53 17.85 -8.59 -14.21
N GLU A 54 18.53 -7.85 -15.06
CA GLU A 54 18.03 -6.66 -15.76
C GLU A 54 18.03 -6.93 -17.27
N PRO A 55 16.89 -7.35 -17.82
CA PRO A 55 16.83 -7.72 -19.25
C PRO A 55 17.01 -6.51 -20.16
N VAL A 56 16.48 -5.37 -19.77
CA VAL A 56 16.66 -4.06 -20.42
C VAL A 56 16.74 -2.97 -19.36
N PRO A 57 17.38 -1.82 -19.65
CA PRO A 57 17.42 -0.71 -18.70
C PRO A 57 16.04 -0.30 -18.21
N GLY A 58 15.90 -0.15 -16.89
CA GLY A 58 14.64 0.22 -16.27
C GLY A 58 13.64 -0.93 -16.08
N GLN A 59 14.05 -2.18 -16.29
CA GLN A 59 13.26 -3.37 -15.99
C GLN A 59 14.08 -4.35 -15.17
N GLY A 60 13.46 -4.96 -14.16
CA GLY A 60 14.08 -6.01 -13.35
C GLY A 60 13.24 -7.28 -13.37
N VAL A 61 13.88 -8.44 -13.49
CA VAL A 61 13.24 -9.74 -13.23
C VAL A 61 13.44 -10.09 -11.77
N TYR A 62 12.34 -10.37 -11.10
CA TYR A 62 12.30 -10.68 -9.67
C TYR A 62 11.70 -12.04 -9.42
N THR A 63 12.28 -12.77 -8.46
CA THR A 63 11.61 -13.91 -7.83
C THR A 63 10.66 -13.39 -6.77
N ILE A 64 9.39 -13.75 -6.89
CA ILE A 64 8.33 -13.33 -5.97
C ILE A 64 7.69 -14.59 -5.37
N PHE A 65 7.71 -14.66 -4.04
CA PHE A 65 6.95 -15.67 -3.32
C PHE A 65 5.49 -15.26 -3.23
N VAL A 66 4.58 -16.13 -3.69
CA VAL A 66 3.13 -15.86 -3.66
C VAL A 66 2.60 -16.10 -2.26
N ASP A 67 2.21 -15.03 -1.58
CA ASP A 67 1.61 -15.09 -0.24
C ASP A 67 0.12 -15.46 -0.33
N GLU A 68 -0.60 -14.85 -1.28
CA GLU A 68 -2.04 -15.03 -1.46
C GLU A 68 -2.40 -14.89 -2.95
N ALA A 69 -3.06 -15.90 -3.50
CA ALA A 69 -3.55 -15.89 -4.88
C ALA A 69 -5.04 -15.52 -4.92
N PHE A 70 -5.37 -14.51 -5.73
CA PHE A 70 -6.76 -14.08 -5.96
C PHE A 70 -7.31 -14.61 -7.28
N LYS A 71 -6.45 -14.77 -8.30
CA LYS A 71 -6.85 -15.27 -9.63
C LYS A 71 -5.66 -15.91 -10.36
N GLY A 72 -5.93 -17.01 -11.06
CA GLY A 72 -5.07 -17.55 -12.13
C GLY A 72 -3.72 -18.14 -11.72
N LEU A 73 -3.47 -18.39 -10.45
CA LEU A 73 -2.28 -19.11 -9.97
C LEU A 73 -2.68 -20.47 -9.43
N PRO A 74 -1.79 -21.49 -9.56
CA PRO A 74 -2.06 -22.80 -8.99
C PRO A 74 -2.23 -22.71 -7.47
N ASP A 75 -3.16 -23.52 -6.93
CA ASP A 75 -3.34 -23.65 -5.49
C ASP A 75 -2.00 -23.97 -4.81
N LYS A 76 -1.81 -23.42 -3.61
CA LYS A 76 -0.63 -23.64 -2.75
C LYS A 76 -0.46 -25.12 -2.40
N GLY A 77 -0.04 -25.94 -3.34
CA GLY A 77 0.11 -27.38 -3.12
C GLY A 77 0.96 -28.08 -4.17
N LYS A 78 1.27 -27.40 -5.26
CA LYS A 78 2.05 -28.00 -6.36
C LYS A 78 3.18 -27.07 -6.80
N GLY A 79 4.28 -27.09 -6.05
CA GLY A 79 5.51 -26.37 -6.39
C GLY A 79 5.86 -25.27 -5.40
N SER A 80 7.12 -24.81 -5.42
CA SER A 80 7.57 -23.64 -4.67
C SER A 80 6.63 -22.48 -5.03
N GLY A 81 6.00 -21.85 -4.05
CA GLY A 81 5.10 -20.72 -4.27
C GLY A 81 5.80 -19.48 -4.85
N GLU A 82 6.90 -19.68 -5.58
CA GLU A 82 7.73 -18.67 -6.20
C GLU A 82 7.47 -18.61 -7.70
N ILE A 83 7.38 -17.38 -8.21
CA ILE A 83 7.23 -17.08 -9.63
C ILE A 83 8.21 -15.99 -10.04
N GLU A 84 8.63 -16.03 -11.30
CA GLU A 84 9.41 -14.94 -11.88
C GLU A 84 8.47 -13.90 -12.50
N VAL A 85 8.72 -12.62 -12.18
CA VAL A 85 7.94 -11.49 -12.71
C VAL A 85 8.90 -10.40 -13.18
N THR A 86 8.64 -9.86 -14.37
CA THR A 86 9.35 -8.68 -14.85
C THR A 86 8.63 -7.42 -14.37
N LEU A 87 9.32 -6.59 -13.60
CA LEU A 87 8.79 -5.33 -13.08
C LEU A 87 9.44 -4.14 -13.80
N SER A 88 8.64 -3.12 -14.10
CA SER A 88 9.16 -1.82 -14.52
C SER A 88 9.69 -1.06 -13.31
N GLU A 89 10.98 -0.70 -13.35
CA GLU A 89 11.68 0.06 -12.30
C GLU A 89 11.72 1.56 -12.58
N SER A 90 11.02 2.04 -13.62
CA SER A 90 10.96 3.47 -13.96
C SER A 90 10.42 4.29 -12.81
N GLU A 91 11.07 5.42 -12.50
CA GLU A 91 10.63 6.34 -11.46
C GLU A 91 9.30 7.05 -11.82
N GLN A 92 9.00 7.21 -13.10
CA GLN A 92 7.81 7.93 -13.54
C GLN A 92 6.55 7.06 -13.53
N CYS A 93 6.61 5.87 -14.16
CA CYS A 93 5.45 4.99 -14.35
C CYS A 93 5.71 3.56 -13.89
N GLY A 94 6.88 3.28 -13.34
CA GLY A 94 7.23 1.99 -12.81
C GLY A 94 6.87 1.86 -11.33
N LEU A 95 7.07 0.66 -10.81
CA LEU A 95 6.91 0.37 -9.38
C LEU A 95 8.12 0.86 -8.55
N GLY A 96 9.12 1.48 -9.20
CA GLY A 96 10.43 1.68 -8.61
C GLY A 96 11.17 0.35 -8.47
N ARG A 97 12.30 0.37 -7.78
CA ARG A 97 13.09 -0.83 -7.50
C ARG A 97 12.70 -1.44 -6.15
N PRO A 98 11.86 -2.48 -6.12
CA PRO A 98 11.43 -3.06 -4.86
C PRO A 98 12.60 -3.70 -4.12
N GLN A 99 12.61 -3.54 -2.81
CA GLN A 99 13.61 -4.15 -1.94
C GLN A 99 13.23 -5.60 -1.63
N LYS A 100 14.22 -6.41 -1.25
CA LYS A 100 13.99 -7.74 -0.70
C LYS A 100 13.03 -7.67 0.50
N ASN A 101 12.09 -8.60 0.55
CA ASN A 101 11.00 -8.69 1.53
C ASN A 101 9.91 -7.61 1.41
N SER A 102 9.95 -6.74 0.40
CA SER A 102 8.81 -5.87 0.10
C SER A 102 7.61 -6.70 -0.33
N ARG A 103 6.41 -6.32 0.13
CA ARG A 103 5.16 -6.92 -0.34
C ARG A 103 4.64 -6.14 -1.55
N ILE A 104 4.08 -6.87 -2.50
CA ILE A 104 3.58 -6.31 -3.75
C ILE A 104 2.26 -6.97 -4.14
N LEU A 105 1.25 -6.15 -4.45
CA LEU A 105 0.03 -6.60 -5.10
C LEU A 105 0.22 -6.51 -6.61
N ILE A 106 0.07 -7.62 -7.31
CA ILE A 106 0.34 -7.75 -8.74
C ILE A 106 -0.94 -8.09 -9.51
N PHE A 107 -1.15 -7.34 -10.58
CA PHE A 107 -2.12 -7.61 -11.66
C PHE A 107 -1.34 -7.79 -12.95
N MET A 108 -1.40 -8.96 -13.58
CA MET A 108 -0.64 -9.26 -14.79
C MET A 108 -1.32 -10.29 -15.70
N ASN A 109 -0.95 -10.26 -16.97
CA ASN A 109 -1.12 -11.37 -17.87
C ASN A 109 0.23 -12.09 -18.07
N GLU A 110 0.20 -13.24 -18.70
CA GLU A 110 1.43 -13.97 -18.97
C GLU A 110 2.32 -13.19 -19.97
N GLY A 111 3.60 -13.02 -19.60
CA GLY A 111 4.56 -12.27 -20.41
C GLY A 111 4.54 -10.75 -20.25
N ASP A 112 3.61 -10.20 -19.45
CA ASP A 112 3.55 -8.75 -19.23
C ASP A 112 4.73 -8.25 -18.39
N VAL A 113 5.17 -7.01 -18.70
CA VAL A 113 5.99 -6.20 -17.81
C VAL A 113 5.04 -5.47 -16.85
N VAL A 114 5.14 -5.82 -15.59
CA VAL A 114 4.27 -5.24 -14.55
C VAL A 114 4.70 -3.82 -14.20
N ASN A 115 3.76 -2.90 -14.20
CA ASN A 115 3.98 -1.50 -13.85
C ASN A 115 2.78 -0.93 -13.07
N THR A 116 2.81 0.36 -12.74
CA THR A 116 1.71 1.00 -12.01
C THR A 116 0.44 1.16 -12.83
N THR A 117 0.52 1.15 -14.16
CA THR A 117 -0.66 1.26 -15.03
C THR A 117 -1.51 -0.01 -15.01
N SER A 118 -0.91 -1.16 -14.65
CA SER A 118 -1.63 -2.43 -14.42
C SER A 118 -2.28 -2.53 -13.04
N HIS A 119 -2.43 -1.45 -12.29
CA HIS A 119 -2.89 -1.44 -10.89
C HIS A 119 -1.96 -2.15 -9.89
N SER A 120 -0.81 -2.64 -10.32
CA SER A 120 0.16 -3.24 -9.41
C SER A 120 0.77 -2.18 -8.48
N ARG A 121 0.95 -2.53 -7.22
CA ARG A 121 1.37 -1.60 -6.17
C ARG A 121 2.33 -2.26 -5.18
N LEU A 122 3.37 -1.52 -4.80
CA LEU A 122 4.18 -1.86 -3.64
C LEU A 122 3.45 -1.49 -2.35
N ILE A 123 3.53 -2.36 -1.36
CA ILE A 123 2.99 -2.13 -0.02
C ILE A 123 4.13 -1.71 0.88
N TRP A 124 4.18 -0.43 1.22
CA TRP A 124 5.16 0.16 2.11
C TRP A 124 4.68 0.03 3.56
N LEU A 125 4.92 -1.12 4.19
CA LEU A 125 4.45 -1.39 5.56
C LEU A 125 5.06 -0.46 6.59
N GLU A 126 6.33 -0.09 6.43
CA GLU A 126 7.00 0.83 7.36
C GLU A 126 6.35 2.23 7.40
N ALA A 127 5.85 2.73 6.28
CA ALA A 127 5.17 4.03 6.23
C ALA A 127 3.85 4.02 7.00
N VAL A 128 3.11 2.91 6.96
CA VAL A 128 1.87 2.74 7.74
C VAL A 128 2.16 2.77 9.23
N GLN A 129 3.23 2.12 9.67
CA GLN A 129 3.59 2.05 11.09
C GLN A 129 4.23 3.32 11.64
N LYS A 130 4.93 4.11 10.79
CA LYS A 130 5.64 5.31 11.26
C LYS A 130 4.79 6.58 11.29
N GLU A 131 3.84 6.72 10.37
CA GLU A 131 3.16 8.00 10.14
C GLU A 131 1.63 7.92 10.22
N ALA A 132 1.06 6.81 10.67
CA ALA A 132 -0.38 6.55 10.64
C ALA A 132 -1.00 6.83 9.25
N ASN A 133 -0.24 6.57 8.18
CA ASN A 133 -0.70 6.76 6.82
C ASN A 133 -1.53 5.57 6.36
N LEU A 134 -2.71 5.86 5.81
CA LEU A 134 -3.53 4.85 5.17
C LEU A 134 -2.90 4.49 3.82
N ASN A 135 -2.72 3.19 3.59
CA ASN A 135 -2.21 2.67 2.33
C ASN A 135 -3.38 2.22 1.45
N PRO A 136 -3.66 2.88 0.32
CA PRO A 136 -4.78 2.52 -0.56
C PRO A 136 -4.75 1.06 -1.03
N VAL A 137 -3.56 0.48 -1.17
CA VAL A 137 -3.40 -0.93 -1.58
C VAL A 137 -4.03 -1.90 -0.58
N MET A 138 -4.04 -1.53 0.71
CA MET A 138 -4.69 -2.35 1.74
C MET A 138 -6.21 -2.36 1.58
N ASP A 139 -6.81 -1.28 1.06
CA ASP A 139 -8.23 -1.25 0.72
C ASP A 139 -8.54 -2.15 -0.47
N ASP A 140 -7.67 -2.17 -1.47
CA ASP A 140 -7.77 -3.08 -2.62
C ASP A 140 -7.70 -4.55 -2.16
N LEU A 141 -6.76 -4.89 -1.26
CA LEU A 141 -6.65 -6.24 -0.69
C LEU A 141 -7.92 -6.66 0.06
N VAL A 142 -8.44 -5.79 0.92
CA VAL A 142 -9.69 -6.06 1.65
C VAL A 142 -10.86 -6.27 0.68
N THR A 143 -10.92 -5.47 -0.39
CA THR A 143 -11.95 -5.58 -1.41
C THR A 143 -11.83 -6.88 -2.20
N LEU A 144 -10.64 -7.25 -2.65
CA LEU A 144 -10.39 -8.53 -3.34
C LEU A 144 -10.78 -9.72 -2.46
N ARG A 145 -10.43 -9.69 -1.18
CA ARG A 145 -10.80 -10.74 -0.22
C ARG A 145 -12.32 -10.84 -0.04
N ARG A 146 -13.03 -9.69 0.01
CA ARG A 146 -14.50 -9.67 0.06
C ARG A 146 -15.14 -10.24 -1.21
N MET A 147 -14.61 -9.93 -2.39
CA MET A 147 -15.10 -10.47 -3.65
C MET A 147 -14.99 -12.01 -3.73
N LEU A 148 -13.98 -12.58 -3.06
CA LEU A 148 -13.73 -14.02 -3.04
C LEU A 148 -14.34 -14.73 -1.82
N PHE A 149 -14.90 -13.99 -0.86
CA PHE A 149 -15.60 -14.58 0.29
C PHE A 149 -16.90 -15.31 -0.14
N PRO A 150 -17.21 -16.50 0.34
CA PRO A 150 -16.62 -17.24 1.48
C PRO A 150 -15.52 -18.25 1.12
N LYS A 151 -15.03 -18.27 -0.12
CA LYS A 151 -13.98 -19.22 -0.56
C LYS A 151 -12.64 -19.02 0.17
N ASN A 152 -12.41 -17.82 0.71
CA ASN A 152 -11.19 -17.51 1.46
C ASN A 152 -11.33 -17.97 2.91
N GLN A 153 -10.65 -19.06 3.27
CA GLN A 153 -10.64 -19.63 4.63
C GLN A 153 -9.83 -18.80 5.65
N GLN A 154 -9.07 -17.80 5.21
CA GLN A 154 -8.24 -16.98 6.09
C GLN A 154 -8.97 -15.74 6.65
N GLY A 155 -10.17 -15.44 6.15
CA GLY A 155 -10.92 -14.24 6.49
C GLY A 155 -10.48 -13.02 5.66
N ILE A 156 -11.18 -11.90 5.84
CA ILE A 156 -10.93 -10.64 5.13
C ILE A 156 -9.70 -9.91 5.69
N VAL A 157 -9.41 -10.12 6.99
CA VAL A 157 -8.28 -9.53 7.73
C VAL A 157 -7.39 -10.66 8.27
N PRO A 158 -6.56 -11.29 7.41
CA PRO A 158 -5.78 -12.46 7.82
C PRO A 158 -4.52 -12.12 8.63
N ASP A 159 -4.03 -10.88 8.54
CA ASP A 159 -2.75 -10.44 9.05
C ASP A 159 -2.83 -9.12 9.85
N GLU A 160 -1.76 -8.85 10.60
CA GLU A 160 -1.62 -7.68 11.48
C GLU A 160 -1.67 -6.35 10.72
N ASP A 161 -1.04 -6.30 9.54
CA ASP A 161 -0.96 -5.07 8.75
C ASP A 161 -2.33 -4.66 8.23
N THR A 162 -3.11 -5.64 7.74
CA THR A 162 -4.50 -5.42 7.34
C THR A 162 -5.36 -4.99 8.52
N ALA A 163 -5.15 -5.60 9.70
CA ALA A 163 -5.86 -5.25 10.93
C ALA A 163 -5.57 -3.81 11.37
N LEU A 164 -4.28 -3.42 11.37
CA LEU A 164 -3.87 -2.06 11.69
C LEU A 164 -4.48 -1.05 10.72
N HIS A 165 -4.43 -1.34 9.42
CA HIS A 165 -5.02 -0.46 8.42
C HIS A 165 -6.52 -0.24 8.64
N GLN A 166 -7.29 -1.30 8.89
CA GLN A 166 -8.72 -1.18 9.18
C GLN A 166 -9.00 -0.40 10.48
N ALA A 167 -8.18 -0.60 11.52
CA ALA A 167 -8.25 0.18 12.74
C ALA A 167 -7.99 1.68 12.50
N LEU A 168 -6.94 2.02 11.76
CA LEU A 168 -6.57 3.41 11.46
C LEU A 168 -7.65 4.15 10.68
N LYS A 169 -8.40 3.47 9.79
CA LYS A 169 -9.54 4.05 9.06
C LYS A 169 -10.64 4.58 10.01
N VAL A 170 -10.74 4.03 11.20
CA VAL A 170 -11.72 4.46 12.21
C VAL A 170 -11.08 5.34 13.28
N LEU A 171 -9.86 5.02 13.73
CA LEU A 171 -9.18 5.79 14.76
C LEU A 171 -8.85 7.21 14.31
N ILE A 172 -8.40 7.40 13.07
CA ILE A 172 -8.04 8.73 12.55
C ILE A 172 -9.24 9.69 12.50
N PRO A 173 -10.40 9.31 11.95
CA PRO A 173 -11.59 10.17 12.01
C PRO A 173 -12.09 10.46 13.42
N VAL A 174 -11.97 9.50 14.35
CA VAL A 174 -12.49 9.63 15.74
C VAL A 174 -11.58 10.50 16.60
N PHE A 175 -10.27 10.30 16.54
CA PHE A 175 -9.32 10.94 17.46
C PHE A 175 -8.41 11.99 16.79
N GLY A 176 -8.41 12.07 15.48
CA GLY A 176 -7.50 12.91 14.70
C GLY A 176 -6.13 12.27 14.43
N ARG A 177 -5.57 12.53 13.24
CA ARG A 177 -4.31 11.94 12.80
C ARG A 177 -3.15 12.20 13.77
N ALA A 178 -3.01 13.44 14.25
CA ALA A 178 -1.92 13.82 15.16
C ALA A 178 -1.94 13.04 16.46
N GLU A 179 -3.14 12.82 17.03
CA GLU A 179 -3.30 12.04 18.27
C GLU A 179 -3.05 10.54 18.03
N VAL A 180 -3.51 10.01 16.90
CA VAL A 180 -3.27 8.62 16.51
C VAL A 180 -1.78 8.36 16.27
N SER A 181 -1.06 9.30 15.63
CA SER A 181 0.39 9.17 15.42
C SER A 181 1.19 9.11 16.71
N LYS A 182 0.76 9.79 17.77
CA LYS A 182 1.38 9.71 19.11
C LYS A 182 1.24 8.35 19.78
N GLN A 183 0.35 7.49 19.26
CA GLN A 183 0.11 6.14 19.79
C GLN A 183 1.07 5.09 19.22
N MET A 184 1.86 5.46 18.23
CA MET A 184 2.74 4.52 17.55
C MET A 184 4.00 4.19 18.36
N PRO A 185 4.57 2.97 18.19
CA PRO A 185 4.00 1.87 17.42
C PRO A 185 2.77 1.24 18.09
N PHE A 186 1.85 0.73 17.31
CA PHE A 186 0.71 -0.03 17.86
C PHE A 186 1.13 -1.45 18.24
N LYS A 187 0.64 -1.92 19.38
CA LYS A 187 0.70 -3.33 19.73
C LYS A 187 -0.52 -4.03 19.12
N ILE A 188 -0.28 -5.06 18.31
CA ILE A 188 -1.31 -5.85 17.65
C ILE A 188 -1.33 -7.24 18.27
N THR A 189 -2.51 -7.72 18.63
CA THR A 189 -2.69 -9.02 19.28
C THR A 189 -3.91 -9.73 18.70
N TYR A 190 -3.73 -10.97 18.30
CA TYR A 190 -4.84 -11.81 17.86
C TYR A 190 -5.51 -12.49 19.04
N LEU A 191 -6.81 -12.27 19.20
CA LEU A 191 -7.63 -12.88 20.25
C LEU A 191 -8.48 -13.98 19.63
N ALA A 192 -8.02 -15.24 19.77
CA ALA A 192 -8.64 -16.40 19.15
C ALA A 192 -9.88 -16.91 19.89
N ASN A 193 -9.94 -16.69 21.21
CA ASN A 193 -10.95 -17.29 22.06
C ASN A 193 -11.54 -16.23 23.02
N ARG A 194 -12.66 -15.64 22.65
CA ARG A 194 -13.57 -15.10 23.66
C ARG A 194 -14.59 -16.20 23.98
N PRO A 195 -14.73 -16.62 25.24
CA PRO A 195 -15.81 -17.53 25.61
C PRO A 195 -17.14 -16.90 25.17
N ASN A 196 -17.92 -17.64 24.40
CA ASN A 196 -19.24 -17.29 23.89
C ASN A 196 -19.31 -16.31 22.69
N SER A 197 -18.23 -16.10 21.93
CA SER A 197 -18.33 -15.38 20.66
C SER A 197 -17.51 -16.06 19.58
N ASP A 198 -18.09 -16.21 18.37
CA ASP A 198 -17.39 -16.58 17.14
C ASP A 198 -16.41 -15.45 16.68
N ASP A 199 -16.24 -14.42 17.49
CA ASP A 199 -15.49 -13.23 17.14
C ASP A 199 -14.00 -13.44 17.34
N ARG A 200 -13.37 -13.94 16.29
CA ARG A 200 -11.93 -13.89 16.16
C ARG A 200 -11.56 -12.45 15.81
N VAL A 201 -10.95 -11.74 16.75
CA VAL A 201 -10.63 -10.33 16.59
C VAL A 201 -9.14 -10.05 16.70
N TRP A 202 -8.70 -9.08 15.92
CA TRP A 202 -7.44 -8.41 16.12
C TRP A 202 -7.64 -7.25 17.07
N ARG A 203 -6.89 -7.21 18.16
CA ARG A 203 -6.83 -6.05 19.05
C ARG A 203 -5.63 -5.20 18.71
N ILE A 204 -5.89 -3.97 18.32
CA ILE A 204 -4.91 -2.95 18.02
C ILE A 204 -4.92 -1.94 19.17
N LYS A 205 -3.82 -1.81 19.89
CA LYS A 205 -3.68 -0.91 21.04
C LYS A 205 -2.47 -0.01 20.87
N GLY A 206 -2.66 1.29 21.00
CA GLY A 206 -1.59 2.28 20.98
C GLY A 206 -0.64 2.13 22.18
N THR A 207 0.63 2.48 21.95
CA THR A 207 1.67 2.48 22.99
C THR A 207 2.26 3.88 23.11
N PRO A 208 1.48 4.88 23.62
CA PRO A 208 1.95 6.24 23.71
C PRO A 208 3.22 6.33 24.56
N ASP A 209 4.13 7.19 24.14
CA ASP A 209 5.31 7.47 24.93
C ASP A 209 4.90 8.21 26.21
N CYS A 210 4.95 7.49 27.32
CA CYS A 210 4.46 7.94 28.58
C CYS A 210 5.52 7.68 29.66
N PRO A 211 6.18 8.71 30.17
CA PRO A 211 7.33 8.58 31.06
C PRO A 211 7.00 7.83 32.37
N ASN A 212 5.74 7.86 32.79
CA ASN A 212 5.31 7.14 33.97
C ASN A 212 4.06 6.30 33.70
N LYS A 213 4.30 5.04 33.28
CA LYS A 213 3.23 4.06 32.92
C LYS A 213 2.27 3.70 34.08
N LYS A 214 2.61 4.08 35.32
CA LYS A 214 1.79 3.77 36.49
C LYS A 214 0.73 4.84 36.79
N THR A 215 0.84 6.03 36.21
CA THR A 215 -0.13 7.09 36.40
C THR A 215 -1.44 6.79 35.67
N GLU A 216 -2.56 7.17 36.26
CA GLU A 216 -3.88 7.03 35.64
C GLU A 216 -3.95 7.73 34.28
N HIS A 217 -3.31 8.90 34.15
CA HIS A 217 -3.20 9.64 32.91
C HIS A 217 -2.55 8.80 31.78
N CYS A 218 -1.48 8.07 32.08
CA CYS A 218 -0.80 7.21 31.11
C CYS A 218 -1.60 5.96 30.76
N ARG A 219 -2.33 5.39 31.72
CA ARG A 219 -3.21 4.24 31.45
C ARG A 219 -4.38 4.61 30.54
N ASN A 220 -4.93 5.81 30.71
CA ASN A 220 -6.03 6.33 29.91
C ASN A 220 -5.60 7.01 28.61
N ALA A 221 -4.29 7.11 28.33
CA ALA A 221 -3.77 7.78 27.14
C ALA A 221 -3.76 6.90 25.88
N SER A 222 -3.90 5.58 26.01
CA SER A 222 -3.90 4.68 24.87
C SER A 222 -5.23 4.70 24.13
N TYR A 223 -5.17 4.71 22.80
CA TYR A 223 -6.33 4.50 21.91
C TYR A 223 -6.21 3.14 21.26
N GLY A 224 -7.34 2.53 20.93
CA GLY A 224 -7.30 1.25 20.26
C GLY A 224 -8.61 0.88 19.59
N ALA A 225 -8.55 -0.23 18.87
CA ALA A 225 -9.69 -0.82 18.18
C ALA A 225 -9.61 -2.34 18.16
N ASP A 226 -10.76 -2.99 18.19
CA ASP A 226 -10.91 -4.41 17.91
C ASP A 226 -11.49 -4.57 16.50
N VAL A 227 -10.80 -5.33 15.64
CA VAL A 227 -11.17 -5.57 14.22
C VAL A 227 -11.54 -7.04 14.06
N ASN A 228 -12.75 -7.31 13.58
CA ASN A 228 -13.18 -8.67 13.31
C ASN A 228 -12.41 -9.25 12.12
N ARG A 229 -11.80 -10.43 12.30
CA ARG A 229 -10.98 -11.07 11.27
C ARG A 229 -11.76 -11.44 10.02
N TRP A 230 -13.01 -11.89 10.18
CA TRP A 230 -13.82 -12.43 9.10
C TRP A 230 -14.49 -11.35 8.27
N SER A 231 -15.08 -10.36 8.93
CA SER A 231 -15.82 -9.29 8.26
C SER A 231 -14.99 -8.06 7.92
N GLY A 232 -13.84 -7.89 8.58
CA GLY A 232 -13.01 -6.68 8.50
C GLY A 232 -13.64 -5.45 9.15
N HIS A 233 -14.76 -5.61 9.87
CA HIS A 233 -15.38 -4.49 10.57
C HIS A 233 -14.67 -4.20 11.89
N VAL A 234 -14.57 -2.92 12.23
CA VAL A 234 -14.18 -2.49 13.57
C VAL A 234 -15.38 -2.68 14.49
N VAL A 235 -15.27 -3.62 15.43
CA VAL A 235 -16.35 -3.99 16.34
C VAL A 235 -16.32 -3.17 17.64
N ARG A 236 -15.19 -2.56 17.95
CA ARG A 236 -15.01 -1.73 19.13
C ARG A 236 -13.91 -0.70 18.92
N VAL A 237 -14.14 0.52 19.38
CA VAL A 237 -13.13 1.56 19.57
C VAL A 237 -13.07 1.87 21.05
N PHE A 238 -11.87 2.04 21.60
CA PHE A 238 -11.70 2.29 23.04
C PHE A 238 -10.58 3.30 23.30
N LYS A 239 -10.68 3.92 24.47
CA LYS A 239 -9.65 4.79 25.06
C LYS A 239 -9.35 4.27 26.44
N GLY A 240 -8.06 4.09 26.76
CA GLY A 240 -7.63 3.46 28.01
C GLY A 240 -7.53 1.92 27.89
N ASP A 241 -7.45 1.29 29.05
CA ASP A 241 -7.35 -0.18 29.19
C ASP A 241 -8.68 -0.88 29.02
#